data_e09099e823fd5ba307c0795ce2d95bc4
#
_entry.id   e09099e823fd5ba307c0795ce2d95bc4
#
_cell.length_a   1.000
_cell.length_b   1.000
_cell.length_c   1.000
_cell.angle_alpha   90.00
_cell.angle_beta   90.00
_cell.angle_gamma   90.00
#
_symmetry.space_group_name_H-M   'P 1'
#
loop_
_entity.id
_entity.type
_entity.pdbx_description
1 polymer ?
#
loop_
_entity_poly.entity_id
_entity_poly.type
_entity_poly.pdbx_seq_one_letter_code
_entity_poly.pdbx_strand_id
1 'polypeptide(L)'
;MNPSSASAPPGSDTPTPSQTPPGQDSDTPDDPSSGDSNDSTGTEVVTYDLGILNATIDVPAEYSVSDDGFTFTNNARNCRIETSFNWATIVPIYSLADIENYREDIVSSYAEGYGLTDAMILTAGPDDFGGQSAYQIFFQGTDSSQTTLQHVLLAVEGTNDFGAYLLVGSYPKDSETDHTQIYNSLTSFRINGPVDITYERYCDTAAGIQCITDSTQISSTRRSSFTLPNGNSGTALLLFLSSNEEEYIEVEQGLSAGKNADECIAYLSGIWEDVSGASLSEIMTESFEDGIIWQFRVVTHDSGVSIFAAADIDGVPYIVGASTSEENIDNSTNVLAEIMGTLRPL
;
A
#
# COMPACT_ATOMS: atom_id res chain seq x y z
N MET A 1 0.22 6.01 -57.70
CA MET A 1 -0.11 4.68 -58.19
C MET A 1 -0.94 3.98 -57.14
N ASN A 2 -2.21 3.98 -57.33
CA ASN A 2 -3.23 3.16 -56.68
C ASN A 2 -3.51 2.00 -57.60
N PRO A 3 -4.29 0.98 -57.28
CA PRO A 3 -4.77 0.32 -56.06
C PRO A 3 -4.66 -1.23 -56.11
N SER A 4 -5.09 -1.90 -55.07
CA SER A 4 -5.83 -3.18 -55.26
C SER A 4 -6.44 -3.62 -53.92
N SER A 5 -7.66 -3.51 -53.73
CA SER A 5 -8.82 -4.39 -53.53
C SER A 5 -8.50 -5.84 -53.22
N ALA A 6 -8.99 -6.34 -52.09
CA ALA A 6 -9.24 -7.73 -51.81
C ALA A 6 -10.44 -7.90 -50.88
N SER A 7 -11.32 -8.64 -51.34
CA SER A 7 -12.55 -9.33 -51.07
C SER A 7 -12.81 -9.78 -49.63
N ALA A 8 -14.07 -9.68 -49.22
CA ALA A 8 -14.69 -10.32 -48.08
C ALA A 8 -15.02 -11.81 -48.36
N PRO A 9 -15.05 -12.66 -47.33
CA PRO A 9 -15.68 -13.98 -47.41
C PRO A 9 -17.12 -13.98 -46.89
N PRO A 10 -17.93 -14.95 -47.30
CA PRO A 10 -19.35 -14.97 -47.05
C PRO A 10 -19.79 -15.88 -45.90
N GLY A 11 -20.97 -15.58 -45.41
CA GLY A 11 -22.02 -16.55 -45.11
C GLY A 11 -22.10 -17.13 -43.72
N SER A 12 -23.02 -16.55 -43.02
CA SER A 12 -23.74 -17.02 -41.84
C SER A 12 -24.38 -18.40 -41.98
N ASP A 13 -24.42 -19.19 -40.91
CA ASP A 13 -25.48 -20.15 -40.66
C ASP A 13 -25.97 -20.05 -39.23
N THR A 14 -27.24 -19.69 -39.12
CA THR A 14 -28.04 -19.65 -37.90
C THR A 14 -28.68 -21.04 -37.70
N PRO A 15 -28.61 -21.69 -36.53
CA PRO A 15 -29.47 -22.83 -36.25
C PRO A 15 -30.78 -22.40 -35.59
N THR A 16 -31.83 -22.93 -36.18
CA THR A 16 -33.23 -22.88 -35.80
C THR A 16 -33.52 -23.62 -34.50
N PRO A 17 -34.47 -23.16 -33.66
CA PRO A 17 -34.85 -23.85 -32.43
C PRO A 17 -35.70 -25.09 -32.68
N SER A 18 -35.32 -26.17 -32.01
CA SER A 18 -36.08 -27.44 -32.05
C SER A 18 -37.15 -27.46 -30.96
N GLN A 19 -38.32 -27.91 -31.35
CA GLN A 19 -39.55 -27.95 -30.56
C GLN A 19 -39.55 -29.11 -29.55
N THR A 20 -40.16 -28.86 -28.39
CA THR A 20 -40.55 -29.80 -27.35
C THR A 20 -41.76 -30.65 -27.80
N PRO A 21 -41.83 -31.95 -27.50
CA PRO A 21 -43.08 -32.71 -27.51
C PRO A 21 -43.71 -32.79 -26.11
N PRO A 22 -45.05 -32.92 -26.03
CA PRO A 22 -45.77 -32.88 -24.78
C PRO A 22 -46.04 -34.26 -24.15
N GLY A 23 -46.03 -34.28 -22.86
CA GLY A 23 -46.92 -34.99 -21.94
C GLY A 23 -46.90 -36.50 -21.85
N GLN A 24 -46.64 -37.00 -20.66
CA GLN A 24 -47.40 -38.14 -20.12
C GLN A 24 -47.43 -38.08 -18.60
N ASP A 25 -48.63 -37.92 -18.05
CA ASP A 25 -48.98 -38.17 -16.67
C ASP A 25 -48.79 -39.65 -16.33
N SER A 26 -48.22 -39.93 -15.13
CA SER A 26 -48.52 -41.15 -14.43
C SER A 26 -48.39 -40.92 -12.92
N ASP A 27 -49.53 -40.92 -12.27
CA ASP A 27 -49.73 -41.09 -10.84
C ASP A 27 -49.10 -42.41 -10.36
N THR A 28 -48.39 -42.38 -9.25
CA THR A 28 -48.31 -43.43 -8.23
C THR A 28 -47.67 -42.95 -6.93
N PRO A 29 -48.00 -43.59 -5.79
CA PRO A 29 -48.30 -42.87 -4.57
C PRO A 29 -47.15 -42.81 -3.55
N ASP A 30 -47.40 -41.97 -2.51
CA ASP A 30 -46.64 -41.74 -1.30
C ASP A 30 -45.88 -42.92 -0.73
N ASP A 31 -44.60 -42.72 -0.47
CA ASP A 31 -43.82 -43.43 0.55
C ASP A 31 -43.12 -42.38 1.48
N PRO A 32 -43.54 -42.31 2.76
CA PRO A 32 -42.94 -41.41 3.71
C PRO A 32 -41.81 -42.11 4.46
N SER A 33 -40.60 -42.01 4.04
CA SER A 33 -39.43 -42.12 4.97
C SER A 33 -38.12 -42.00 4.25
N SER A 34 -37.50 -40.89 4.45
CA SER A 34 -36.11 -40.75 4.91
C SER A 34 -35.86 -39.26 5.05
N GLY A 35 -35.93 -38.77 6.28
CA GLY A 35 -35.38 -37.50 6.63
C GLY A 35 -33.88 -37.55 6.45
N ASP A 36 -33.40 -37.13 5.30
CA ASP A 36 -32.07 -36.60 5.18
C ASP A 36 -32.12 -35.19 5.73
N SER A 37 -31.93 -35.12 7.05
CA SER A 37 -31.49 -33.90 7.70
C SER A 37 -30.06 -33.62 7.17
N ASN A 38 -30.00 -32.94 6.02
CA ASN A 38 -28.82 -32.23 5.62
C ASN A 38 -28.66 -31.12 6.67
N ASP A 39 -28.03 -31.47 7.76
CA ASP A 39 -27.56 -30.55 8.78
C ASP A 39 -26.32 -29.85 8.19
N SER A 40 -26.54 -29.06 7.14
CA SER A 40 -25.60 -28.04 6.74
C SER A 40 -25.74 -26.91 7.75
N THR A 41 -25.07 -27.08 8.90
CA THR A 41 -24.73 -25.95 9.77
C THR A 41 -23.73 -25.05 9.03
N GLY A 42 -24.17 -24.51 7.90
CA GLY A 42 -23.45 -23.44 7.24
C GLY A 42 -23.39 -22.27 8.20
N THR A 43 -22.20 -21.88 8.61
CA THR A 43 -22.01 -20.66 9.39
C THR A 43 -22.63 -19.52 8.60
N GLU A 44 -23.58 -18.80 9.21
CA GLU A 44 -24.16 -17.60 8.60
C GLU A 44 -23.03 -16.59 8.35
N VAL A 45 -22.97 -16.04 7.15
CA VAL A 45 -21.97 -15.04 6.78
C VAL A 45 -22.65 -13.73 6.43
N VAL A 46 -21.95 -12.62 6.68
CA VAL A 46 -22.36 -11.26 6.34
C VAL A 46 -21.33 -10.69 5.38
N THR A 47 -21.80 -10.12 4.29
CA THR A 47 -20.94 -9.37 3.36
C THR A 47 -20.75 -7.94 3.87
N TYR A 48 -19.52 -7.55 4.07
CA TYR A 48 -19.16 -6.20 4.50
C TYR A 48 -18.58 -5.41 3.32
N ASP A 49 -19.04 -4.17 3.19
CA ASP A 49 -18.46 -3.17 2.30
C ASP A 49 -17.32 -2.49 3.06
N LEU A 50 -16.11 -2.52 2.49
CA LEU A 50 -14.90 -1.98 3.08
C LEU A 50 -14.66 -0.51 2.71
N GLY A 51 -15.70 0.19 2.25
CA GLY A 51 -15.69 1.65 2.06
C GLY A 51 -14.53 2.14 1.17
N ILE A 52 -13.60 2.89 1.74
CA ILE A 52 -12.46 3.48 1.02
C ILE A 52 -11.58 2.45 0.29
N LEU A 53 -11.58 1.20 0.72
CA LEU A 53 -10.85 0.13 0.02
C LEU A 53 -11.53 -0.29 -1.28
N ASN A 54 -12.75 0.18 -1.53
CA ASN A 54 -13.57 -0.17 -2.69
C ASN A 54 -13.61 -1.69 -2.94
N ALA A 55 -13.81 -2.42 -1.87
CA ALA A 55 -13.79 -3.87 -1.83
C ALA A 55 -14.89 -4.42 -0.92
N THR A 56 -15.16 -5.70 -1.01
CA THR A 56 -16.07 -6.43 -0.12
C THR A 56 -15.42 -7.69 0.43
N ILE A 57 -15.88 -8.14 1.60
CA ILE A 57 -15.46 -9.39 2.23
C ILE A 57 -16.64 -10.06 2.93
N ASP A 58 -16.72 -11.38 2.87
CA ASP A 58 -17.69 -12.17 3.60
C ASP A 58 -17.07 -12.66 4.92
N VAL A 59 -17.71 -12.33 6.03
CA VAL A 59 -17.24 -12.68 7.38
C VAL A 59 -18.32 -13.42 8.14
N PRO A 60 -18.02 -14.46 8.95
CA PRO A 60 -19.03 -15.12 9.77
C PRO A 60 -19.76 -14.12 10.67
N ALA A 61 -21.09 -14.26 10.75
CA ALA A 61 -21.96 -13.32 11.48
C ALA A 61 -21.64 -13.21 13.00
N GLU A 62 -20.89 -14.16 13.53
CA GLU A 62 -20.45 -14.18 14.93
C GLU A 62 -19.25 -13.27 15.23
N TYR A 63 -18.65 -12.65 14.22
CA TYR A 63 -17.54 -11.72 14.40
C TYR A 63 -18.07 -10.30 14.69
N SER A 64 -17.40 -9.64 15.62
CA SER A 64 -17.59 -8.21 15.88
C SER A 64 -16.72 -7.39 14.96
N VAL A 65 -17.27 -6.30 14.45
CA VAL A 65 -16.58 -5.36 13.54
C VAL A 65 -16.04 -4.18 14.37
N SER A 66 -14.85 -3.71 14.06
CA SER A 66 -14.28 -2.47 14.62
C SER A 66 -14.99 -1.22 14.10
N ASP A 67 -14.81 -0.09 14.80
CA ASP A 67 -15.42 1.19 14.43
C ASP A 67 -14.97 1.70 13.05
N ASP A 68 -13.75 1.35 12.62
CA ASP A 68 -13.21 1.68 11.29
C ASP A 68 -13.73 0.76 10.17
N GLY A 69 -14.35 -0.37 10.53
CA GLY A 69 -14.90 -1.31 9.56
C GLY A 69 -13.91 -2.29 8.94
N PHE A 70 -12.63 -2.27 9.33
CA PHE A 70 -11.57 -3.05 8.68
C PHE A 70 -11.07 -4.24 9.49
N THR A 71 -11.45 -4.33 10.76
CA THR A 71 -11.05 -5.41 11.66
C THR A 71 -12.28 -6.17 12.16
N PHE A 72 -12.23 -7.48 12.06
CA PHE A 72 -13.27 -8.39 12.50
C PHE A 72 -12.71 -9.35 13.55
N THR A 73 -13.35 -9.46 14.70
CA THR A 73 -12.84 -10.26 15.81
C THR A 73 -13.88 -11.22 16.36
N ASN A 74 -13.46 -12.44 16.67
CA ASN A 74 -14.20 -13.39 17.51
C ASN A 74 -13.37 -13.68 18.75
N ASN A 75 -13.56 -12.87 19.81
CA ASN A 75 -12.78 -12.99 21.04
C ASN A 75 -13.01 -14.32 21.77
N ALA A 76 -14.16 -14.96 21.62
CA ALA A 76 -14.44 -16.25 22.25
C ALA A 76 -13.59 -17.38 21.66
N ARG A 77 -13.17 -17.24 20.40
CA ARG A 77 -12.36 -18.23 19.66
C ARG A 77 -10.92 -17.76 19.44
N ASN A 78 -10.56 -16.57 19.87
CA ASN A 78 -9.27 -15.91 19.61
C ASN A 78 -8.96 -15.84 18.11
N CYS A 79 -9.96 -15.41 17.32
CA CYS A 79 -9.87 -15.28 15.87
C CYS A 79 -9.97 -13.82 15.47
N ARG A 80 -9.22 -13.44 14.43
CA ARG A 80 -9.22 -12.07 13.90
C ARG A 80 -9.02 -12.09 12.39
N ILE A 81 -9.69 -11.17 11.70
CA ILE A 81 -9.48 -10.83 10.30
C ILE A 81 -9.23 -9.34 10.23
N GLU A 82 -8.21 -8.94 9.50
CA GLU A 82 -7.90 -7.54 9.19
C GLU A 82 -7.79 -7.36 7.69
N THR A 83 -8.25 -6.21 7.25
CA THR A 83 -8.14 -5.77 5.85
C THR A 83 -7.50 -4.40 5.81
N SER A 84 -6.55 -4.21 4.93
CA SER A 84 -5.90 -2.92 4.74
C SER A 84 -5.41 -2.79 3.30
N PHE A 85 -5.09 -1.58 2.92
CA PHE A 85 -4.35 -1.30 1.70
C PHE A 85 -3.03 -0.68 2.11
N ASN A 86 -1.93 -1.33 1.79
CA ASN A 86 -0.61 -0.83 2.13
C ASN A 86 0.09 -0.32 0.88
N TRP A 87 0.41 0.95 0.87
CA TRP A 87 1.11 1.65 -0.18
C TRP A 87 2.48 2.18 0.28
N ALA A 88 2.80 2.16 1.57
CA ALA A 88 4.15 2.49 2.08
C ALA A 88 4.26 2.70 3.61
N THR A 89 3.67 1.90 4.48
CA THR A 89 3.71 2.26 5.90
C THR A 89 4.74 1.50 6.74
N ILE A 90 5.02 0.24 6.43
CA ILE A 90 5.96 -0.55 7.25
C ILE A 90 7.18 -0.96 6.43
N VAL A 91 6.94 -1.36 5.21
CA VAL A 91 7.95 -1.64 4.19
C VAL A 91 7.42 -1.03 2.92
N PRO A 92 8.23 -0.41 2.06
CA PRO A 92 7.75 0.18 0.81
C PRO A 92 7.23 -0.91 -0.11
N ILE A 93 5.96 -1.26 0.05
CA ILE A 93 5.29 -2.28 -0.76
C ILE A 93 4.67 -1.59 -1.95
N TYR A 94 5.40 -1.56 -3.05
CA TYR A 94 4.90 -1.04 -4.33
C TYR A 94 4.34 -2.15 -5.23
N SER A 95 4.74 -3.41 -4.99
CA SER A 95 4.34 -4.55 -5.81
C SER A 95 4.38 -5.85 -5.00
N LEU A 96 3.82 -6.93 -5.55
CA LEU A 96 3.94 -8.26 -4.93
C LEU A 96 5.39 -8.76 -4.85
N ALA A 97 6.27 -8.32 -5.77
CA ALA A 97 7.69 -8.65 -5.73
C ALA A 97 8.39 -8.03 -4.51
N ASP A 98 7.97 -6.83 -4.10
CA ASP A 98 8.48 -6.20 -2.89
C ASP A 98 8.02 -6.98 -1.65
N ILE A 99 6.79 -7.46 -1.62
CA ILE A 99 6.30 -8.34 -0.53
C ILE A 99 7.14 -9.63 -0.44
N GLU A 100 7.50 -10.24 -1.56
CA GLU A 100 8.39 -11.40 -1.59
C GLU A 100 9.77 -11.07 -0.99
N ASN A 101 10.33 -9.94 -1.36
CA ASN A 101 11.65 -9.50 -0.91
C ASN A 101 11.70 -9.15 0.58
N TYR A 102 10.65 -8.53 1.10
CA TYR A 102 10.55 -8.02 2.47
C TYR A 102 9.70 -8.89 3.41
N ARG A 103 9.37 -10.13 3.04
CA ARG A 103 8.45 -11.00 3.79
C ARG A 103 8.85 -11.22 5.25
N GLU A 104 10.14 -11.28 5.55
CA GLU A 104 10.65 -11.44 6.92
C GLU A 104 10.37 -10.19 7.77
N ASP A 105 10.59 -9.00 7.18
CA ASP A 105 10.35 -7.72 7.84
C ASP A 105 8.85 -7.48 8.05
N ILE A 106 8.04 -7.83 7.06
CA ILE A 106 6.57 -7.78 7.15
C ILE A 106 6.08 -8.67 8.30
N VAL A 107 6.54 -9.91 8.37
CA VAL A 107 6.14 -10.84 9.45
C VAL A 107 6.64 -10.36 10.79
N SER A 108 7.86 -9.80 10.87
CA SER A 108 8.40 -9.21 12.10
C SER A 108 7.54 -8.06 12.61
N SER A 109 7.15 -7.14 11.74
CA SER A 109 6.29 -6.00 12.08
C SER A 109 4.90 -6.44 12.53
N TYR A 110 4.29 -7.40 11.83
CA TYR A 110 3.02 -7.97 12.28
C TYR A 110 3.15 -8.69 13.62
N ALA A 111 4.22 -9.45 13.84
CA ALA A 111 4.47 -10.13 15.11
C ALA A 111 4.61 -9.12 16.26
N GLU A 112 5.31 -8.02 16.06
CA GLU A 112 5.43 -6.94 17.03
C GLU A 112 4.07 -6.30 17.32
N GLY A 113 3.32 -5.94 16.28
CA GLY A 113 1.98 -5.33 16.41
C GLY A 113 0.97 -6.23 17.14
N TYR A 114 1.06 -7.54 16.98
CA TYR A 114 0.23 -8.51 17.70
C TYR A 114 0.81 -8.96 19.06
N GLY A 115 2.00 -8.48 19.42
CA GLY A 115 2.69 -8.88 20.65
C GLY A 115 3.07 -10.35 20.67
N LEU A 116 3.41 -10.91 19.50
CA LEU A 116 3.82 -12.32 19.36
C LEU A 116 5.29 -12.50 19.68
N THR A 117 5.60 -13.63 20.30
CA THR A 117 6.97 -14.13 20.45
C THR A 117 7.17 -15.36 19.57
N ASP A 118 8.44 -15.66 19.26
CA ASP A 118 8.83 -16.83 18.47
C ASP A 118 8.12 -16.88 17.08
N ALA A 119 7.92 -15.71 16.47
CA ALA A 119 7.32 -15.64 15.15
C ALA A 119 8.21 -16.31 14.11
N MET A 120 7.59 -17.14 13.26
CA MET A 120 8.31 -17.85 12.20
C MET A 120 7.42 -18.07 10.97
N ILE A 121 7.98 -17.88 9.80
CA ILE A 121 7.33 -18.21 8.54
C ILE A 121 7.28 -19.73 8.37
N LEU A 122 6.11 -20.25 8.08
CA LEU A 122 5.88 -21.67 7.77
C LEU A 122 6.01 -21.94 6.28
N THR A 123 5.40 -21.09 5.47
CA THR A 123 5.49 -21.12 4.00
C THR A 123 5.14 -19.73 3.45
N ALA A 124 5.72 -19.40 2.30
CA ALA A 124 5.41 -18.20 1.57
C ALA A 124 5.58 -18.42 0.07
N GLY A 125 4.79 -17.77 -0.75
CA GLY A 125 4.91 -17.86 -2.20
C GLY A 125 3.79 -17.15 -2.96
N PRO A 126 3.95 -17.03 -4.29
CA PRO A 126 2.92 -16.49 -5.15
C PRO A 126 1.67 -17.37 -5.13
N ASP A 127 0.53 -16.72 -5.28
CA ASP A 127 -0.80 -17.35 -5.33
C ASP A 127 -1.64 -16.71 -6.43
N ASP A 128 -2.71 -17.38 -6.86
CA ASP A 128 -3.73 -16.85 -7.73
C ASP A 128 -5.03 -16.71 -6.93
N PHE A 129 -5.47 -15.50 -6.77
CA PHE A 129 -6.62 -15.17 -5.99
C PHE A 129 -7.77 -14.69 -6.89
N GLY A 130 -8.62 -15.64 -7.30
CA GLY A 130 -9.78 -15.34 -8.15
C GLY A 130 -9.42 -14.71 -9.51
N GLY A 131 -8.24 -15.03 -10.05
CA GLY A 131 -7.70 -14.49 -11.29
C GLY A 131 -6.88 -13.22 -11.10
N GLN A 132 -6.61 -12.81 -9.86
CA GLN A 132 -5.70 -11.72 -9.52
C GLN A 132 -4.39 -12.27 -8.98
N SER A 133 -3.29 -11.62 -9.33
CA SER A 133 -1.99 -11.96 -8.76
C SER A 133 -2.00 -11.70 -7.26
N ALA A 134 -1.49 -12.65 -6.48
CA ALA A 134 -1.40 -12.56 -5.05
C ALA A 134 -0.09 -13.16 -4.54
N TYR A 135 0.27 -12.83 -3.30
CA TYR A 135 1.36 -13.46 -2.57
C TYR A 135 0.87 -13.84 -1.18
N GLN A 136 1.11 -15.07 -0.77
CA GLN A 136 0.64 -15.60 0.49
C GLN A 136 1.81 -15.88 1.43
N ILE A 137 1.64 -15.52 2.71
CA ILE A 137 2.58 -15.86 3.78
C ILE A 137 1.80 -16.54 4.90
N PHE A 138 2.16 -17.78 5.22
CA PHE A 138 1.74 -18.45 6.45
C PHE A 138 2.84 -18.31 7.49
N PHE A 139 2.50 -17.79 8.65
CA PHE A 139 3.42 -17.72 9.77
C PHE A 139 2.72 -18.10 11.08
N GLN A 140 3.48 -18.36 12.12
CA GLN A 140 2.98 -18.62 13.46
C GLN A 140 3.76 -17.84 14.49
N GLY A 141 3.15 -17.59 15.63
CA GLY A 141 3.78 -16.98 16.80
C GLY A 141 3.01 -17.32 18.05
N THR A 142 3.56 -17.01 19.21
CA THR A 142 2.96 -17.27 20.52
C THR A 142 2.53 -15.94 21.14
N ASP A 143 1.27 -15.82 21.49
CA ASP A 143 0.71 -14.63 22.12
C ASP A 143 1.06 -14.54 23.62
N SER A 144 0.70 -13.42 24.25
CA SER A 144 0.96 -13.17 25.68
C SER A 144 0.25 -14.15 26.61
N SER A 145 -0.78 -14.87 26.15
CA SER A 145 -1.49 -15.91 26.89
C SER A 145 -0.85 -17.30 26.74
N GLN A 146 0.29 -17.39 26.05
CA GLN A 146 1.00 -18.61 25.69
C GLN A 146 0.22 -19.50 24.71
N THR A 147 -0.69 -18.92 23.93
CA THR A 147 -1.39 -19.61 22.85
C THR A 147 -0.60 -19.44 21.56
N THR A 148 -0.33 -20.55 20.88
CA THR A 148 0.25 -20.50 19.55
C THR A 148 -0.86 -20.16 18.55
N LEU A 149 -0.70 -19.05 17.85
CA LEU A 149 -1.57 -18.60 16.77
C LEU A 149 -0.91 -18.89 15.43
N GLN A 150 -1.73 -19.24 14.46
CA GLN A 150 -1.35 -19.24 13.05
C GLN A 150 -1.97 -18.03 12.36
N HIS A 151 -1.23 -17.49 11.43
CA HIS A 151 -1.61 -16.32 10.65
C HIS A 151 -1.48 -16.64 9.17
N VAL A 152 -2.46 -16.16 8.42
CA VAL A 152 -2.42 -16.13 6.94
C VAL A 152 -2.39 -14.67 6.54
N LEU A 153 -1.32 -14.23 5.92
CA LEU A 153 -1.26 -12.94 5.24
C LEU A 153 -1.44 -13.21 3.75
N LEU A 154 -2.42 -12.59 3.16
CA LEU A 154 -2.67 -12.61 1.73
C LEU A 154 -2.52 -11.20 1.19
N ALA A 155 -1.52 -10.98 0.37
CA ALA A 155 -1.33 -9.75 -0.37
C ALA A 155 -1.93 -9.91 -1.77
N VAL A 156 -2.84 -9.03 -2.15
CA VAL A 156 -3.51 -9.04 -3.46
C VAL A 156 -3.13 -7.76 -4.20
N GLU A 157 -2.68 -7.91 -5.45
CA GLU A 157 -2.30 -6.75 -6.27
C GLU A 157 -3.46 -5.76 -6.39
N GLY A 158 -3.20 -4.50 -6.10
CA GLY A 158 -4.16 -3.43 -6.24
C GLY A 158 -4.43 -3.08 -7.71
N THR A 159 -5.55 -2.43 -7.97
CA THR A 159 -5.88 -1.91 -9.31
C THR A 159 -5.14 -0.60 -9.63
N ASN A 160 -4.48 -0.02 -8.65
CA ASN A 160 -3.58 1.12 -8.80
C ASN A 160 -2.19 0.61 -9.21
N ASP A 161 -1.39 1.46 -9.84
CA ASP A 161 -0.02 1.13 -10.27
C ASP A 161 0.95 0.89 -9.09
N PHE A 162 0.49 1.03 -7.86
CA PHE A 162 1.27 0.87 -6.64
C PHE A 162 0.39 0.36 -5.51
N GLY A 163 1.02 -0.36 -4.57
CA GLY A 163 0.37 -0.88 -3.38
C GLY A 163 -0.33 -2.22 -3.58
N ALA A 164 -0.69 -2.82 -2.47
CA ALA A 164 -1.39 -4.09 -2.41
C ALA A 164 -2.44 -4.07 -1.28
N TYR A 165 -3.54 -4.78 -1.48
CA TYR A 165 -4.43 -5.12 -0.38
C TYR A 165 -3.76 -6.16 0.49
N LEU A 166 -3.74 -5.92 1.80
CA LEU A 166 -3.24 -6.86 2.78
C LEU A 166 -4.41 -7.37 3.61
N LEU A 167 -4.61 -8.67 3.56
CA LEU A 167 -5.63 -9.39 4.30
C LEU A 167 -4.91 -10.30 5.30
N VAL A 168 -5.18 -10.13 6.57
CA VAL A 168 -4.54 -10.96 7.61
C VAL A 168 -5.61 -11.71 8.39
N GLY A 169 -5.50 -13.01 8.41
CA GLY A 169 -6.32 -13.88 9.26
C GLY A 169 -5.48 -14.49 10.38
N SER A 170 -6.02 -14.51 11.60
CA SER A 170 -5.38 -15.09 12.78
C SER A 170 -6.32 -16.05 13.49
N TYR A 171 -5.81 -17.23 13.89
CA TYR A 171 -6.58 -18.27 14.56
C TYR A 171 -5.68 -19.18 15.43
N PRO A 172 -6.24 -19.87 16.44
CA PRO A 172 -5.49 -20.88 17.21
C PRO A 172 -4.99 -22.02 16.34
N LYS A 173 -3.71 -22.38 16.46
CA LYS A 173 -2.99 -23.35 15.61
C LYS A 173 -3.72 -24.67 15.39
N ASP A 174 -4.37 -25.19 16.43
CA ASP A 174 -4.96 -26.54 16.40
C ASP A 174 -6.45 -26.54 16.02
N SER A 175 -6.98 -25.39 15.55
CA SER A 175 -8.38 -25.26 15.18
C SER A 175 -8.58 -25.29 13.65
N GLU A 176 -8.85 -26.46 13.10
CA GLU A 176 -9.14 -26.65 11.67
C GLU A 176 -10.41 -25.91 11.23
N THR A 177 -11.40 -25.83 12.13
CA THR A 177 -12.65 -25.10 11.85
C THR A 177 -12.38 -23.59 11.72
N ASP A 178 -11.57 -23.01 12.62
CA ASP A 178 -11.23 -21.59 12.56
C ASP A 178 -10.35 -21.28 11.34
N HIS A 179 -9.39 -22.16 11.04
CA HIS A 179 -8.61 -22.07 9.81
C HIS A 179 -9.53 -21.99 8.59
N THR A 180 -10.47 -22.93 8.46
CA THR A 180 -11.37 -22.98 7.30
C THR A 180 -12.24 -21.72 7.23
N GLN A 181 -12.79 -21.24 8.34
CA GLN A 181 -13.61 -20.02 8.37
C GLN A 181 -12.80 -18.78 7.98
N ILE A 182 -11.63 -18.58 8.57
CA ILE A 182 -10.73 -17.49 8.26
C ILE A 182 -10.32 -17.52 6.78
N TYR A 183 -9.87 -18.68 6.29
CA TYR A 183 -9.45 -18.82 4.91
C TYR A 183 -10.58 -18.54 3.92
N ASN A 184 -11.81 -19.03 4.21
CA ASN A 184 -12.97 -18.74 3.38
C ASN A 184 -13.30 -17.23 3.38
N SER A 185 -13.17 -16.55 4.51
CA SER A 185 -13.37 -15.10 4.56
C SER A 185 -12.31 -14.36 3.73
N LEU A 186 -11.03 -14.67 3.91
CA LEU A 186 -9.98 -14.04 3.11
C LEU A 186 -10.21 -14.29 1.61
N THR A 187 -10.58 -15.52 1.24
CA THR A 187 -10.83 -15.88 -0.17
C THR A 187 -12.15 -15.37 -0.74
N SER A 188 -13.03 -14.82 0.08
CA SER A 188 -14.25 -14.13 -0.36
C SER A 188 -14.01 -12.68 -0.74
N PHE A 189 -12.86 -12.12 -0.42
CA PHE A 189 -12.51 -10.73 -0.74
C PHE A 189 -12.66 -10.45 -2.24
N ARG A 190 -13.26 -9.31 -2.55
CA ARG A 190 -13.50 -8.88 -3.95
C ARG A 190 -13.19 -7.40 -4.08
N ILE A 191 -12.34 -7.06 -5.05
CA ILE A 191 -12.04 -5.68 -5.41
C ILE A 191 -13.14 -5.22 -6.37
N ASN A 192 -13.82 -4.13 -6.02
CA ASN A 192 -14.90 -3.54 -6.83
C ASN A 192 -14.39 -2.42 -7.74
N GLY A 193 -13.22 -1.88 -7.45
CA GLY A 193 -12.57 -0.81 -8.21
C GLY A 193 -11.28 -0.33 -7.56
N PRO A 194 -10.68 0.76 -8.03
CA PRO A 194 -9.54 1.37 -7.39
C PRO A 194 -9.86 1.76 -5.95
N VAL A 195 -8.86 1.70 -5.07
CA VAL A 195 -8.96 2.22 -3.71
C VAL A 195 -9.31 3.70 -3.79
N ASP A 196 -10.29 4.13 -2.99
CA ASP A 196 -10.68 5.55 -2.91
C ASP A 196 -9.70 6.30 -2.01
N ILE A 197 -8.47 6.38 -2.48
CA ILE A 197 -7.39 7.16 -1.87
C ILE A 197 -6.86 8.16 -2.90
N THR A 198 -6.40 9.29 -2.40
CA THR A 198 -5.89 10.39 -3.20
C THR A 198 -4.39 10.30 -3.48
N TYR A 199 -3.74 9.22 -3.01
CA TYR A 199 -2.31 9.04 -3.15
C TYR A 199 -1.90 8.65 -4.56
N GLU A 200 -0.87 9.30 -5.07
CA GLU A 200 -0.27 9.04 -6.37
C GLU A 200 1.24 8.86 -6.26
N ARG A 201 1.78 8.06 -7.19
CA ARG A 201 3.23 7.87 -7.34
C ARG A 201 3.80 8.89 -8.32
N TYR A 202 4.75 9.65 -7.84
CA TYR A 202 5.51 10.62 -8.61
C TYR A 202 6.88 10.05 -8.94
N CYS A 203 7.22 9.96 -10.23
CA CYS A 203 8.48 9.39 -10.73
C CYS A 203 9.21 10.39 -11.63
N ASP A 204 10.52 10.50 -11.48
CA ASP A 204 11.36 11.21 -12.41
C ASP A 204 12.65 10.44 -12.71
N THR A 205 12.75 9.90 -13.95
CA THR A 205 13.90 9.08 -14.38
C THR A 205 15.20 9.87 -14.49
N ALA A 206 15.14 11.19 -14.72
CA ALA A 206 16.35 12.01 -14.80
C ALA A 206 16.85 12.40 -13.41
N ALA A 207 15.97 12.56 -12.44
CA ALA A 207 16.31 12.71 -11.04
C ALA A 207 16.60 11.37 -10.35
N GLY A 208 16.24 10.23 -10.97
CA GLY A 208 16.47 8.88 -10.44
C GLY A 208 15.64 8.57 -9.20
N ILE A 209 14.44 9.13 -9.09
CA ILE A 209 13.61 9.08 -7.89
C ILE A 209 12.19 8.64 -8.17
N GLN A 210 11.57 8.04 -7.16
CA GLN A 210 10.12 7.89 -7.05
C GLN A 210 9.68 8.13 -5.61
N CYS A 211 8.49 8.70 -5.43
CA CYS A 211 7.85 8.89 -4.13
C CYS A 211 6.33 8.83 -4.27
N ILE A 212 5.64 8.66 -3.15
CA ILE A 212 4.17 8.62 -3.08
C ILE A 212 3.72 9.70 -2.08
N THR A 213 2.71 10.47 -2.45
CA THR A 213 2.06 11.44 -1.58
C THR A 213 0.62 11.70 -2.02
N ASP A 214 -0.17 12.36 -1.17
CA ASP A 214 -1.54 12.73 -1.46
C ASP A 214 -1.62 13.73 -2.64
N SER A 215 -2.15 13.29 -3.75
CA SER A 215 -2.25 14.09 -4.98
C SER A 215 -3.16 15.31 -4.84
N THR A 216 -4.07 15.32 -3.85
CA THR A 216 -4.93 16.48 -3.58
C THR A 216 -4.14 17.66 -3.04
N GLN A 217 -2.96 17.40 -2.47
CA GLN A 217 -2.05 18.42 -1.97
C GLN A 217 -1.11 18.97 -3.07
N ILE A 218 -1.07 18.30 -4.23
CA ILE A 218 -0.15 18.63 -5.31
C ILE A 218 -0.90 19.38 -6.42
N SER A 219 -0.60 20.65 -6.58
CA SER A 219 -1.20 21.51 -7.63
C SER A 219 -0.62 21.23 -9.01
N SER A 220 0.69 20.99 -9.10
CA SER A 220 1.41 20.67 -10.33
C SER A 220 2.79 20.09 -10.03
N THR A 221 3.42 19.49 -11.05
CA THR A 221 4.78 18.97 -10.94
C THR A 221 5.66 19.50 -12.06
N ARG A 222 6.95 19.67 -11.77
CA ARG A 222 7.93 20.11 -12.77
C ARG A 222 9.30 19.56 -12.47
N ARG A 223 10.02 19.14 -13.52
CA ARG A 223 11.47 18.88 -13.43
C ARG A 223 12.22 20.19 -13.46
N SER A 224 13.22 20.34 -12.59
CA SER A 224 14.15 21.45 -12.55
C SER A 224 15.58 20.97 -12.66
N SER A 225 16.40 21.68 -13.41
CA SER A 225 17.87 21.49 -13.41
C SER A 225 18.51 22.72 -12.78
N PHE A 226 19.45 22.51 -11.88
CA PHE A 226 20.09 23.56 -11.12
C PHE A 226 21.60 23.40 -11.11
N THR A 227 22.30 24.48 -10.73
CA THR A 227 23.74 24.44 -10.47
C THR A 227 23.99 25.08 -9.12
N LEU A 228 24.62 24.33 -8.23
CA LEU A 228 24.97 24.79 -6.89
C LEU A 228 26.16 25.76 -6.92
N PRO A 229 26.38 26.58 -5.86
CA PRO A 229 27.52 27.49 -5.75
C PRO A 229 28.91 26.82 -5.89
N ASN A 230 29.01 25.51 -5.56
CA ASN A 230 30.22 24.74 -5.76
C ASN A 230 30.50 24.36 -7.24
N GLY A 231 29.59 24.72 -8.16
CA GLY A 231 29.66 24.41 -9.59
C GLY A 231 29.09 23.05 -9.99
N ASN A 232 28.63 22.23 -9.05
CA ASN A 232 27.97 20.96 -9.33
C ASN A 232 26.53 21.21 -9.80
N SER A 233 26.04 20.36 -10.70
CA SER A 233 24.69 20.45 -11.22
C SER A 233 23.90 19.21 -10.81
N GLY A 234 22.62 19.40 -10.56
CA GLY A 234 21.67 18.35 -10.22
C GLY A 234 20.35 18.51 -10.99
N THR A 235 19.49 17.55 -10.80
CA THR A 235 18.11 17.56 -11.32
C THR A 235 17.18 17.21 -10.16
N ALA A 236 16.12 18.00 -10.02
CA ALA A 236 15.11 17.82 -8.99
C ALA A 236 13.73 17.63 -9.61
N LEU A 237 12.88 16.88 -8.93
CA LEU A 237 11.43 16.89 -9.09
C LEU A 237 10.86 17.93 -8.14
N LEU A 238 10.11 18.89 -8.67
CA LEU A 238 9.35 19.88 -7.91
C LEU A 238 7.89 19.46 -7.85
N LEU A 239 7.33 19.41 -6.65
CA LEU A 239 5.93 19.16 -6.36
C LEU A 239 5.35 20.44 -5.77
N PHE A 240 4.55 21.18 -6.54
CA PHE A 240 4.00 22.44 -6.11
C PHE A 240 2.73 22.22 -5.26
N LEU A 241 2.70 22.78 -4.07
CA LEU A 241 1.57 22.69 -3.15
C LEU A 241 0.52 23.81 -3.40
N SER A 242 0.93 24.88 -4.05
CA SER A 242 0.07 26.03 -4.35
C SER A 242 0.04 26.34 -5.85
N SER A 243 -1.09 26.85 -6.33
CA SER A 243 -1.28 27.19 -7.76
C SER A 243 -0.43 28.38 -8.23
N ASN A 244 0.09 29.19 -7.31
CA ASN A 244 1.00 30.30 -7.59
C ASN A 244 2.48 29.87 -7.61
N GLU A 245 2.76 28.57 -7.37
CA GLU A 245 4.09 27.96 -7.35
C GLU A 245 5.06 28.56 -6.30
N GLU A 246 4.55 29.26 -5.28
CA GLU A 246 5.36 29.82 -4.19
C GLU A 246 5.68 28.78 -3.10
N GLU A 247 4.84 27.75 -2.97
CA GLU A 247 4.99 26.67 -2.00
C GLU A 247 5.23 25.37 -2.76
N TYR A 248 6.32 24.69 -2.44
CA TYR A 248 6.71 23.49 -3.16
C TYR A 248 7.59 22.57 -2.30
N ILE A 249 7.65 21.31 -2.71
CA ILE A 249 8.63 20.34 -2.25
C ILE A 249 9.55 20.00 -3.42
N GLU A 250 10.83 19.97 -3.14
CA GLU A 250 11.91 19.60 -4.05
C GLU A 250 12.49 18.26 -3.61
N VAL A 251 12.64 17.34 -4.57
CA VAL A 251 13.20 16.01 -4.33
C VAL A 251 14.33 15.76 -5.33
N GLU A 252 15.51 15.38 -4.83
CA GLU A 252 16.68 15.14 -5.67
C GLU A 252 17.62 14.07 -5.10
N GLN A 253 18.49 13.53 -5.95
CA GLN A 253 19.69 12.86 -5.48
C GLN A 253 20.71 13.90 -5.02
N GLY A 254 21.20 13.75 -3.79
CA GLY A 254 22.08 14.72 -3.14
C GLY A 254 23.53 14.77 -3.64
N LEU A 255 23.88 14.01 -4.69
CA LEU A 255 25.25 13.88 -5.19
C LEU A 255 25.89 15.21 -5.64
N SER A 256 25.07 16.22 -5.95
CA SER A 256 25.53 17.58 -6.25
C SER A 256 26.03 18.32 -5.01
N ALA A 257 25.49 18.03 -3.83
CA ALA A 257 25.75 18.67 -2.55
C ALA A 257 26.79 17.89 -1.71
N GLY A 258 26.73 16.55 -1.71
CA GLY A 258 27.64 15.73 -0.89
C GLY A 258 27.70 14.28 -1.36
N LYS A 259 28.47 13.45 -0.66
CA LYS A 259 28.62 12.01 -0.92
C LYS A 259 27.76 11.16 0.02
N ASN A 260 27.23 11.75 1.06
CA ASN A 260 26.36 11.15 2.05
C ASN A 260 25.46 12.23 2.66
N ALA A 261 24.49 11.83 3.45
CA ALA A 261 23.52 12.72 4.10
C ALA A 261 24.21 13.79 4.95
N ASP A 262 25.23 13.45 5.72
CA ASP A 262 25.97 14.40 6.59
C ASP A 262 26.60 15.53 5.77
N GLU A 263 27.28 15.19 4.66
CA GLU A 263 27.89 16.17 3.77
C GLU A 263 26.83 17.04 3.10
N CYS A 264 25.67 16.47 2.70
CA CYS A 264 24.56 17.22 2.11
C CYS A 264 23.98 18.22 3.10
N ILE A 265 23.68 17.83 4.35
CA ILE A 265 23.17 18.71 5.40
C ILE A 265 24.18 19.81 5.72
N ALA A 266 25.48 19.47 5.85
CA ALA A 266 26.52 20.46 6.11
C ALA A 266 26.63 21.49 4.98
N TYR A 267 26.59 21.04 3.74
CA TYR A 267 26.66 21.91 2.56
C TYR A 267 25.46 22.87 2.47
N LEU A 268 24.24 22.32 2.61
CA LEU A 268 23.01 23.12 2.56
C LEU A 268 22.93 24.12 3.75
N SER A 269 23.38 23.70 4.95
CA SER A 269 23.50 24.59 6.10
C SER A 269 24.42 25.78 5.79
N GLY A 270 25.58 25.53 5.19
CA GLY A 270 26.51 26.58 4.82
C GLY A 270 25.93 27.59 3.81
N ILE A 271 25.12 27.12 2.85
CA ILE A 271 24.39 28.04 1.94
C ILE A 271 23.47 28.96 2.72
N TRP A 272 22.69 28.45 3.63
CA TRP A 272 21.72 29.21 4.41
C TRP A 272 22.36 30.13 5.45
N GLU A 273 23.54 29.77 6.02
CA GLU A 273 24.30 30.61 6.95
C GLU A 273 24.78 31.91 6.26
N ASP A 274 24.99 31.87 4.94
CA ASP A 274 25.37 33.04 4.15
C ASP A 274 24.16 33.93 3.76
N VAL A 275 22.91 33.49 4.03
CA VAL A 275 21.70 34.25 3.70
C VAL A 275 21.39 35.25 4.83
N SER A 276 21.38 36.52 4.51
CA SER A 276 21.05 37.58 5.50
C SER A 276 19.60 37.44 5.98
N GLY A 277 19.43 37.43 7.29
CA GLY A 277 18.11 37.30 7.94
C GLY A 277 17.64 35.85 8.12
N ALA A 278 18.40 34.86 7.64
CA ALA A 278 18.07 33.46 7.87
C ALA A 278 18.48 33.02 9.30
N SER A 279 17.65 32.17 9.89
CA SER A 279 17.89 31.49 11.16
C SER A 279 17.68 30.00 11.00
N LEU A 280 18.68 29.20 11.33
CA LEU A 280 18.65 27.75 11.19
C LEU A 280 18.38 27.11 12.56
N SER A 281 17.54 26.07 12.57
CA SER A 281 17.36 25.19 13.73
C SER A 281 18.63 24.37 14.01
N GLU A 282 18.68 23.65 15.11
CA GLU A 282 19.63 22.53 15.27
C GLU A 282 19.30 21.42 14.25
N ILE A 283 20.27 20.53 14.01
CA ILE A 283 20.01 19.34 13.18
C ILE A 283 19.12 18.40 13.99
N MET A 284 18.00 18.03 13.41
CA MET A 284 17.05 17.06 13.96
C MET A 284 17.13 15.78 13.14
N THR A 285 16.68 14.68 13.72
CA THR A 285 16.60 13.36 13.04
C THR A 285 15.22 12.79 13.15
N GLU A 286 14.76 12.18 12.09
CA GLU A 286 13.52 11.40 12.02
C GLU A 286 13.84 10.02 11.47
N SER A 287 13.25 8.97 12.04
CA SER A 287 13.42 7.60 11.61
C SER A 287 12.07 7.07 11.15
N PHE A 288 12.01 6.59 9.93
CA PHE A 288 10.82 5.97 9.37
C PHE A 288 10.88 4.44 9.56
N GLU A 289 9.75 3.80 9.34
CA GLU A 289 9.57 2.36 9.58
C GLU A 289 10.49 1.45 8.74
N ASP A 290 10.97 1.94 7.60
CA ASP A 290 11.97 1.28 6.76
C ASP A 290 13.41 1.34 7.29
N GLY A 291 13.59 1.96 8.46
CA GLY A 291 14.89 2.15 9.10
C GLY A 291 15.75 3.25 8.48
N ILE A 292 15.26 3.98 7.48
CA ILE A 292 15.96 5.13 6.92
C ILE A 292 15.90 6.28 7.94
N ILE A 293 17.08 6.84 8.24
CA ILE A 293 17.22 7.97 9.15
C ILE A 293 17.43 9.23 8.32
N TRP A 294 16.49 10.14 8.39
CA TRP A 294 16.60 11.47 7.82
C TRP A 294 17.16 12.46 8.82
N GLN A 295 18.12 13.26 8.38
CA GLN A 295 18.58 14.44 9.09
C GLN A 295 17.92 15.65 8.46
N PHE A 296 17.44 16.61 9.25
CA PHE A 296 16.79 17.79 8.71
C PHE A 296 17.02 19.04 9.54
N ARG A 297 16.84 20.19 8.91
CA ARG A 297 16.86 21.52 9.52
C ARG A 297 15.71 22.37 9.01
N VAL A 298 15.22 23.22 9.87
CA VAL A 298 14.25 24.27 9.55
C VAL A 298 14.97 25.60 9.46
N VAL A 299 14.67 26.37 8.43
CA VAL A 299 15.22 27.70 8.19
C VAL A 299 14.08 28.69 8.17
N THR A 300 14.12 29.67 9.07
CA THR A 300 13.20 30.81 9.04
C THR A 300 13.92 31.97 8.37
N HIS A 301 13.28 32.64 7.42
CA HIS A 301 13.81 33.78 6.66
C HIS A 301 12.72 34.79 6.32
N ASP A 302 13.09 35.96 5.83
CA ASP A 302 12.16 37.08 5.58
C ASP A 302 10.97 36.74 4.67
N SER A 303 11.11 35.74 3.79
CA SER A 303 10.07 35.32 2.84
C SER A 303 9.30 34.06 3.25
N GLY A 304 9.56 33.48 4.43
CA GLY A 304 8.84 32.31 4.92
C GLY A 304 9.73 31.31 5.64
N VAL A 305 9.41 30.03 5.47
CA VAL A 305 10.11 28.92 6.08
C VAL A 305 10.58 27.96 5.00
N SER A 306 11.81 27.50 5.13
CA SER A 306 12.34 26.39 4.32
C SER A 306 12.73 25.23 5.23
N ILE A 307 12.51 24.02 4.76
CA ILE A 307 12.95 22.80 5.44
C ILE A 307 13.83 22.06 4.43
N PHE A 308 14.96 21.56 4.87
CA PHE A 308 15.73 20.63 4.06
C PHE A 308 16.14 19.42 4.88
N ALA A 309 16.03 18.27 4.26
CA ALA A 309 16.33 16.98 4.83
C ALA A 309 17.25 16.18 3.91
N ALA A 310 18.09 15.33 4.48
CA ALA A 310 18.88 14.38 3.70
C ALA A 310 18.94 13.02 4.40
N ALA A 311 18.98 11.95 3.58
CA ALA A 311 19.20 10.59 4.03
C ALA A 311 20.05 9.83 3.02
N ASP A 312 20.71 8.77 3.48
CA ASP A 312 21.36 7.79 2.62
C ASP A 312 20.41 6.63 2.37
N ILE A 313 20.03 6.41 1.11
CA ILE A 313 19.19 5.30 0.67
C ILE A 313 20.03 4.46 -0.30
N ASP A 314 20.26 3.20 0.04
CA ASP A 314 21.11 2.28 -0.74
C ASP A 314 22.53 2.83 -1.04
N GLY A 315 23.06 3.63 -0.13
CA GLY A 315 24.39 4.23 -0.25
C GLY A 315 24.45 5.44 -1.19
N VAL A 316 23.30 5.98 -1.59
CA VAL A 316 23.16 7.22 -2.36
C VAL A 316 22.48 8.28 -1.48
N PRO A 317 23.03 9.50 -1.37
CA PRO A 317 22.37 10.56 -0.63
C PRO A 317 21.16 11.10 -1.42
N TYR A 318 20.06 11.33 -0.73
CA TYR A 318 18.87 11.99 -1.23
C TYR A 318 18.58 13.24 -0.40
N ILE A 319 18.10 14.26 -1.06
CA ILE A 319 17.68 15.51 -0.45
C ILE A 319 16.20 15.73 -0.75
N VAL A 320 15.47 16.14 0.28
CA VAL A 320 14.10 16.65 0.13
C VAL A 320 14.07 18.02 0.79
N GLY A 321 13.60 19.02 0.04
CA GLY A 321 13.44 20.39 0.49
C GLY A 321 11.98 20.83 0.44
N ALA A 322 11.56 21.68 1.36
CA ALA A 322 10.27 22.36 1.31
C ALA A 322 10.47 23.86 1.39
N SER A 323 9.69 24.63 0.61
CA SER A 323 9.56 26.07 0.73
C SER A 323 8.09 26.38 0.98
N THR A 324 7.78 27.08 2.05
CA THR A 324 6.42 27.33 2.52
C THR A 324 6.30 28.62 3.28
N SER A 325 5.08 29.12 3.44
CA SER A 325 4.76 30.19 4.38
C SER A 325 4.64 29.69 5.81
N GLU A 326 4.75 30.59 6.80
CA GLU A 326 4.50 30.23 8.20
C GLU A 326 3.08 29.68 8.42
N GLU A 327 2.10 30.15 7.64
CA GLU A 327 0.69 29.72 7.74
C GLU A 327 0.47 28.29 7.27
N ASN A 328 1.25 27.81 6.29
CA ASN A 328 1.08 26.52 5.67
C ASN A 328 2.13 25.48 6.06
N ILE A 329 2.95 25.79 7.06
CA ILE A 329 4.08 24.94 7.49
C ILE A 329 3.62 23.53 7.89
N ASP A 330 2.50 23.41 8.59
CA ASP A 330 2.00 22.10 9.05
C ASP A 330 1.62 21.21 7.86
N ASN A 331 0.94 21.78 6.85
CA ASN A 331 0.58 21.06 5.64
C ASN A 331 1.82 20.62 4.85
N SER A 332 2.74 21.54 4.64
CA SER A 332 3.99 21.26 3.92
C SER A 332 4.85 20.23 4.63
N THR A 333 4.88 20.23 5.97
CA THR A 333 5.60 19.25 6.77
C THR A 333 4.97 17.87 6.67
N ASN A 334 3.63 17.76 6.63
CA ASN A 334 2.95 16.47 6.45
C ASN A 334 3.28 15.86 5.08
N VAL A 335 3.16 16.63 4.00
CA VAL A 335 3.52 16.17 2.64
C VAL A 335 5.01 15.81 2.56
N LEU A 336 5.89 16.61 3.16
CA LEU A 336 7.32 16.32 3.24
C LEU A 336 7.59 14.98 3.94
N ALA A 337 6.93 14.72 5.07
CA ALA A 337 7.06 13.48 5.82
C ALA A 337 6.57 12.26 5.00
N GLU A 338 5.45 12.38 4.29
CA GLU A 338 4.97 11.34 3.37
C GLU A 338 6.02 11.02 2.27
N ILE A 339 6.58 12.06 1.67
CA ILE A 339 7.62 11.91 0.65
C ILE A 339 8.85 11.25 1.23
N MET A 340 9.35 11.70 2.40
CA MET A 340 10.51 11.11 3.07
C MET A 340 10.28 9.63 3.40
N GLY A 341 9.09 9.25 3.85
CA GLY A 341 8.72 7.86 4.14
C GLY A 341 8.61 6.97 2.91
N THR A 342 8.36 7.53 1.74
CA THR A 342 8.08 6.78 0.49
C THR A 342 9.14 6.93 -0.60
N LEU A 343 10.12 7.81 -0.42
CA LEU A 343 11.17 8.08 -1.40
C LEU A 343 12.07 6.86 -1.62
N ARG A 344 12.21 6.47 -2.89
CA ARG A 344 13.06 5.35 -3.31
C ARG A 344 13.82 5.71 -4.58
N PRO A 345 14.99 5.09 -4.81
CA PRO A 345 15.61 5.06 -6.14
C PRO A 345 14.68 4.48 -7.20
N LEU A 346 14.83 4.94 -8.45
CA LEU A 346 14.20 4.33 -9.61
C LEU A 346 15.04 3.19 -10.17
#